data_d23a350fce4f836dbb697c6eb76c34c9
#
_entry.id   d23a350fce4f836dbb697c6eb76c34c9
#
_cell.length_a   1.000
_cell.length_b   1.000
_cell.length_c   1.000
_cell.angle_alpha   90.00
_cell.angle_beta   90.00
_cell.angle_gamma   90.00
#
_symmetry.space_group_name_H-M   'P 1'
#
loop_
_entity.id
_entity.type
_entity.pdbx_description
1 polymer ?
#
loop_
_entity_poly.entity_id
_entity_poly.type
_entity_poly.pdbx_seq_one_letter_code
_entity_poly.pdbx_strand_id
1 'polypeptide(L)'
;MSCARPRWHPASRHDSISAVEGKKQRRAAANEATIRDVNEGIERGQWPGEEDTPVAFRCECARLGCNALIELSVREYEEVRAHPRRFVVLPGHELHELETVIEARSGYVIVEKRDLAGEVAEQHDPRG
;
A
#
# COMPACT_ATOMS: atom_id res chain seq x y z
N MET A 1 -24.36 -18.03 -36.99
CA MET A 1 -23.89 -17.77 -36.87
C MET A 1 -23.02 -17.78 -36.45
N SER A 2 -22.88 -17.75 -36.17
CA SER A 2 -22.27 -17.52 -35.87
C SER A 2 -21.20 -17.42 -35.69
N CYS A 3 -21.08 -17.44 -35.80
CA CYS A 3 -19.96 -17.47 -35.71
C CYS A 3 -19.17 -16.41 -35.27
N ALA A 4 -19.31 -15.39 -35.24
CA ALA A 4 -18.61 -14.28 -34.68
C ALA A 4 -18.70 -14.22 -33.20
N ARG A 5 -19.73 -14.77 -32.66
CA ARG A 5 -19.97 -14.67 -31.24
C ARG A 5 -18.94 -15.34 -30.36
N PRO A 6 -18.47 -16.52 -30.65
CA PRO A 6 -17.58 -17.18 -29.71
C PRO A 6 -16.33 -16.39 -29.42
N ARG A 7 -15.85 -15.65 -30.37
CA ARG A 7 -14.59 -14.93 -30.17
C ARG A 7 -14.70 -13.86 -29.13
N TRP A 8 -15.74 -13.07 -29.18
CA TRP A 8 -15.82 -11.97 -28.24
C TRP A 8 -16.41 -12.40 -26.91
N HIS A 9 -17.11 -13.54 -26.84
CA HIS A 9 -17.63 -14.02 -25.57
C HIS A 9 -16.53 -14.24 -24.52
N PRO A 10 -15.50 -15.00 -24.80
CA PRO A 10 -14.42 -15.13 -23.82
C PRO A 10 -13.76 -13.83 -23.48
N ALA A 11 -13.56 -12.97 -24.47
CA ALA A 11 -12.97 -11.67 -24.22
C ALA A 11 -13.82 -10.82 -23.29
N SER A 12 -15.16 -10.83 -23.50
CA SER A 12 -16.06 -10.06 -22.64
C SER A 12 -16.01 -10.50 -21.20
N ARG A 13 -16.03 -11.81 -20.96
CA ARG A 13 -15.95 -12.31 -19.60
C ARG A 13 -14.63 -11.99 -18.95
N HIS A 14 -13.58 -12.08 -19.72
CA HIS A 14 -12.26 -11.75 -19.24
C HIS A 14 -12.16 -10.27 -18.83
N ASP A 15 -12.71 -9.40 -19.67
CA ASP A 15 -12.73 -7.98 -19.38
C ASP A 15 -13.54 -7.66 -18.13
N SER A 16 -14.66 -8.35 -17.92
CA SER A 16 -15.47 -8.14 -16.72
C SER A 16 -14.70 -8.49 -15.45
N ILE A 17 -13.96 -9.59 -15.46
CA ILE A 17 -13.13 -10.00 -14.33
C ILE A 17 -12.06 -8.94 -14.08
N SER A 18 -11.42 -8.47 -15.13
CA SER A 18 -10.39 -7.44 -15.02
C SER A 18 -10.95 -6.14 -14.44
N ALA A 19 -12.16 -5.77 -14.81
CA ALA A 19 -12.80 -4.56 -14.29
C ALA A 19 -13.06 -4.67 -12.79
N VAL A 20 -13.51 -5.84 -12.32
CA VAL A 20 -13.74 -6.08 -10.89
C VAL A 20 -12.42 -6.00 -10.12
N GLU A 21 -11.39 -6.64 -10.64
CA GLU A 21 -10.06 -6.57 -10.04
C GLU A 21 -9.54 -5.15 -9.98
N GLY A 22 -9.74 -4.38 -11.05
CA GLY A 22 -9.32 -2.98 -11.08
C GLY A 22 -10.00 -2.15 -10.02
N LYS A 23 -11.29 -2.37 -9.78
CA LYS A 23 -12.02 -1.66 -8.73
C LYS A 23 -11.48 -1.98 -7.35
N LYS A 24 -11.20 -3.25 -7.08
CA LYS A 24 -10.61 -3.67 -5.80
C LYS A 24 -9.25 -3.02 -5.59
N GLN A 25 -8.43 -3.02 -6.63
CA GLN A 25 -7.10 -2.42 -6.55
C GLN A 25 -7.17 -0.93 -6.28
N ARG A 26 -8.10 -0.23 -6.92
CA ARG A 26 -8.27 1.21 -6.69
C ARG A 26 -8.75 1.51 -5.28
N ARG A 27 -9.64 0.69 -4.72
CA ARG A 27 -10.09 0.86 -3.35
C ARG A 27 -8.95 0.63 -2.36
N ALA A 28 -8.16 -0.40 -2.59
CA ALA A 28 -7.01 -0.68 -1.75
C ALA A 28 -6.02 0.48 -1.79
N ALA A 29 -5.74 0.99 -2.99
CA ALA A 29 -4.82 2.11 -3.16
C ALA A 29 -5.34 3.37 -2.48
N ALA A 30 -6.63 3.65 -2.58
CA ALA A 30 -7.24 4.80 -1.92
C ALA A 30 -7.15 4.67 -0.41
N ASN A 31 -7.40 3.46 0.12
CA ASN A 31 -7.30 3.21 1.55
C ASN A 31 -5.86 3.39 2.04
N GLU A 32 -4.89 2.87 1.30
CA GLU A 32 -3.49 3.03 1.64
C GLU A 32 -3.06 4.49 1.62
N ALA A 33 -3.53 5.25 0.65
CA ALA A 33 -3.23 6.67 0.56
C ALA A 33 -3.79 7.42 1.77
N THR A 34 -4.99 7.08 2.20
CA THR A 34 -5.61 7.68 3.37
C THR A 34 -4.82 7.38 4.63
N ILE A 35 -4.43 6.12 4.82
CA ILE A 35 -3.67 5.71 5.99
C ILE A 35 -2.29 6.37 5.98
N ARG A 36 -1.68 6.47 4.81
CA ARG A 36 -0.38 7.11 4.68
C ARG A 36 -0.46 8.60 5.03
N ASP A 37 -1.55 9.24 4.66
CA ASP A 37 -1.79 10.64 5.00
C ASP A 37 -1.91 10.81 6.52
N VAL A 38 -2.60 9.88 7.20
CA VAL A 38 -2.67 9.86 8.65
C VAL A 38 -1.27 9.72 9.25
N ASN A 39 -0.46 8.81 8.72
CA ASN A 39 0.90 8.60 9.21
C ASN A 39 1.79 9.82 9.00
N GLU A 40 1.62 10.54 7.91
CA GLU A 40 2.33 11.81 7.70
C GLU A 40 1.97 12.81 8.79
N GLY A 41 0.68 12.85 9.18
CA GLY A 41 0.24 13.71 10.27
C GLY A 41 0.84 13.31 11.61
N ILE A 42 0.95 12.02 11.88
CA ILE A 42 1.58 11.52 13.09
C ILE A 42 3.04 11.95 13.14
N GLU A 43 3.73 11.83 12.03
CA GLU A 43 5.13 12.23 11.93
C GLU A 43 5.29 13.73 12.20
N ARG A 44 4.45 14.55 11.60
CA ARG A 44 4.50 16.01 11.78
C ARG A 44 4.18 16.42 13.21
N GLY A 45 3.47 15.60 13.96
CA GLY A 45 3.13 15.89 15.34
C GLY A 45 4.25 15.63 16.34
N GLN A 46 5.37 15.06 15.90
CA GLN A 46 6.47 14.78 16.82
C GLN A 46 7.27 16.05 17.10
N TRP A 47 7.73 16.17 18.35
CA TRP A 47 8.56 17.29 18.75
C TRP A 47 9.94 17.18 18.11
N PRO A 48 10.53 18.29 17.70
CA PRO A 48 11.91 18.30 17.21
C PRO A 48 12.83 17.66 18.25
N GLY A 49 13.73 16.79 17.80
CA GLY A 49 14.68 16.12 18.67
C GLY A 49 14.23 14.75 19.13
N GLU A 50 13.02 14.33 18.80
CA GLU A 50 12.50 13.01 19.18
C GLU A 50 12.41 12.05 17.99
N GLU A 51 13.26 12.26 16.98
CA GLU A 51 13.22 11.47 15.74
C GLU A 51 13.54 10.00 15.95
N ASP A 52 14.20 9.66 17.05
CA ASP A 52 14.56 8.27 17.34
C ASP A 52 13.63 7.61 18.37
N THR A 53 12.63 8.34 18.87
CA THR A 53 11.67 7.81 19.83
C THR A 53 10.58 7.02 19.09
N PRO A 54 10.30 5.76 19.49
CA PRO A 54 9.24 5.00 18.81
C PRO A 54 7.87 5.66 18.95
N VAL A 55 7.13 5.66 17.86
CA VAL A 55 5.79 6.24 17.76
C VAL A 55 4.87 5.20 17.14
N ALA A 56 3.60 5.21 17.48
CA ALA A 56 2.63 4.29 16.91
C ALA A 56 2.13 4.86 15.58
N PHE A 57 2.52 4.20 14.48
CA PHE A 57 2.00 4.49 13.14
C PHE A 57 0.94 3.45 12.79
N ARG A 58 0.11 3.76 11.80
CA ARG A 58 -0.90 2.82 11.30
C ARG A 58 -0.25 1.84 10.33
N CYS A 59 -0.69 0.58 10.39
CA CYS A 59 -0.28 -0.43 9.41
C CYS A 59 -0.75 0.02 8.03
N GLU A 60 0.18 0.14 7.08
CA GLU A 60 -0.12 0.64 5.74
C GLU A 60 -0.46 -0.51 4.78
N CYS A 61 -1.24 -1.47 5.25
CA CYS A 61 -1.63 -2.60 4.43
C CYS A 61 -2.88 -2.27 3.60
N ALA A 62 -3.14 -3.09 2.59
CA ALA A 62 -4.28 -2.88 1.69
C ALA A 62 -5.59 -3.39 2.28
N ARG A 63 -5.57 -3.97 3.48
CA ARG A 63 -6.77 -4.58 4.08
C ARG A 63 -7.71 -3.49 4.58
N LEU A 64 -8.91 -3.47 4.05
CA LEU A 64 -9.93 -2.55 4.51
C LEU A 64 -10.28 -2.85 5.97
N GLY A 65 -10.39 -1.81 6.77
CA GLY A 65 -10.73 -1.98 8.18
C GLY A 65 -9.56 -2.35 9.08
N CYS A 66 -8.35 -2.43 8.57
CA CYS A 66 -7.20 -2.70 9.41
C CYS A 66 -6.88 -1.47 10.26
N ASN A 67 -6.92 -1.65 11.59
CA ASN A 67 -6.62 -0.57 12.54
C ASN A 67 -5.36 -0.88 13.34
N ALA A 68 -4.55 -1.81 12.88
CA ALA A 68 -3.36 -2.23 13.60
C ALA A 68 -2.35 -1.08 13.67
N LEU A 69 -1.61 -1.04 14.77
CA LEU A 69 -0.56 -0.05 14.98
C LEU A 69 0.79 -0.76 15.00
N ILE A 70 1.79 -0.07 14.48
CA ILE A 70 3.17 -0.56 14.51
C ILE A 70 4.05 0.54 15.08
N GLU A 71 5.04 0.14 15.86
CA GLU A 71 5.95 1.10 16.49
C GLU A 71 7.24 1.20 15.73
N LEU A 72 7.59 2.40 15.32
CA LEU A 72 8.88 2.72 14.74
C LEU A 72 9.12 4.21 14.94
N SER A 73 10.38 4.62 14.83
CA SER A 73 10.71 6.03 15.00
C SER A 73 10.38 6.82 13.73
N VAL A 74 10.28 8.12 13.89
CA VAL A 74 10.13 9.03 12.75
C VAL A 74 11.28 8.85 11.77
N ARG A 75 12.49 8.67 12.26
CA ARG A 75 13.67 8.45 11.41
C ARG A 75 13.51 7.19 10.57
N GLU A 76 13.05 6.10 11.17
CA GLU A 76 12.78 4.85 10.45
C GLU A 76 11.69 5.03 9.42
N TYR A 77 10.62 5.73 9.80
CA TYR A 77 9.52 5.99 8.87
C TYR A 77 9.98 6.82 7.68
N GLU A 78 10.83 7.82 7.93
CA GLU A 78 11.40 8.64 6.86
C GLU A 78 12.23 7.83 5.89
N GLU A 79 12.98 6.86 6.38
CA GLU A 79 13.74 5.96 5.50
C GLU A 79 12.84 5.20 4.54
N VAL A 80 11.69 4.74 5.03
CA VAL A 80 10.72 4.04 4.18
C VAL A 80 10.11 5.02 3.17
N ARG A 81 9.75 6.22 3.62
CA ARG A 81 9.10 7.23 2.79
C ARG A 81 10.01 7.82 1.72
N ALA A 82 11.31 7.61 1.83
CA ALA A 82 12.23 8.02 0.76
C ALA A 82 11.95 7.28 -0.55
N HIS A 83 11.20 6.18 -0.49
CA HIS A 83 10.82 5.39 -1.66
C HIS A 83 9.29 5.37 -1.75
N PRO A 84 8.67 6.09 -2.70
CA PRO A 84 7.21 6.22 -2.75
C PRO A 84 6.45 4.90 -2.92
N ARG A 85 7.12 3.85 -3.38
CA ARG A 85 6.49 2.52 -3.54
C ARG A 85 6.60 1.65 -2.29
N ARG A 86 7.24 2.12 -1.23
CA ARG A 86 7.46 1.33 -0.01
C ARG A 86 6.50 1.71 1.09
N PHE A 87 6.08 0.71 1.82
CA PHE A 87 5.07 0.83 2.87
C PHE A 87 5.49 0.01 4.08
N VAL A 88 4.99 0.40 5.25
CA VAL A 88 5.22 -0.36 6.47
C VAL A 88 3.94 -1.12 6.83
N VAL A 89 4.07 -2.42 7.07
CA VAL A 89 2.92 -3.27 7.41
C VAL A 89 3.30 -4.24 8.53
N LEU A 90 2.29 -4.71 9.24
CA LEU A 90 2.50 -5.79 10.21
C LEU A 90 2.94 -7.07 9.49
N PRO A 91 3.79 -7.88 10.13
CA PRO A 91 4.11 -9.19 9.57
C PRO A 91 2.83 -9.99 9.30
N GLY A 92 2.70 -10.54 8.10
CA GLY A 92 1.51 -11.27 7.69
C GLY A 92 0.46 -10.43 6.99
N HIS A 93 0.63 -9.11 6.95
CA HIS A 93 -0.30 -8.22 6.24
C HIS A 93 0.16 -7.88 4.83
N GLU A 94 1.29 -8.41 4.41
CA GLU A 94 1.80 -8.18 3.06
C GLU A 94 0.96 -8.94 2.03
N LEU A 95 0.84 -8.37 0.83
CA LEU A 95 0.14 -8.98 -0.30
C LEU A 95 1.17 -9.43 -1.32
N HIS A 96 1.53 -10.71 -1.29
CA HIS A 96 2.60 -11.24 -2.13
C HIS A 96 2.33 -11.07 -3.63
N GLU A 97 1.07 -10.97 -4.04
CA GLU A 97 0.72 -10.77 -5.44
C GLU A 97 1.11 -9.40 -5.96
N LEU A 98 1.15 -8.40 -5.08
CA LEU A 98 1.36 -7.00 -5.45
C LEU A 98 2.64 -6.42 -4.88
N GLU A 99 3.25 -7.08 -3.91
CA GLU A 99 4.33 -6.52 -3.10
C GLU A 99 5.49 -7.47 -2.95
N THR A 100 6.68 -6.90 -2.85
CA THR A 100 7.89 -7.63 -2.49
C THR A 100 8.32 -7.19 -1.11
N VAL A 101 8.61 -8.15 -0.23
CA VAL A 101 9.16 -7.82 1.08
C VAL A 101 10.60 -7.39 0.89
N ILE A 102 10.91 -6.15 1.25
CA ILE A 102 12.26 -5.60 1.13
C ILE A 102 13.07 -5.92 2.38
N GLU A 103 12.45 -5.79 3.55
CA GLU A 103 13.16 -5.98 4.81
C GLU A 103 12.16 -6.31 5.90
N ALA A 104 12.53 -7.28 6.76
CA ALA A 104 11.76 -7.60 7.95
C ALA A 104 12.49 -7.03 9.15
N ARG A 105 11.77 -6.24 9.95
CA ARG A 105 12.31 -5.65 11.17
C ARG A 105 11.50 -6.11 12.37
N SER A 106 11.96 -5.73 13.56
CA SER A 106 11.26 -6.10 14.78
C SER A 106 9.89 -5.41 14.81
N GLY A 107 8.83 -6.20 14.67
CA GLY A 107 7.47 -5.69 14.77
C GLY A 107 6.85 -5.19 13.48
N TYR A 108 7.60 -5.11 12.38
CA TYR A 108 7.02 -4.71 11.10
C TYR A 108 7.88 -5.18 9.93
N VAL A 109 7.28 -5.15 8.74
CA VAL A 109 8.01 -5.43 7.49
C VAL A 109 7.84 -4.24 6.56
N ILE A 110 8.86 -4.03 5.74
CA ILE A 110 8.86 -3.01 4.69
C ILE A 110 8.57 -3.73 3.39
N VAL A 111 7.53 -3.32 2.68
CA VAL A 111 7.14 -3.88 1.40
C VAL A 111 7.26 -2.85 0.30
N GLU A 112 7.51 -3.30 -0.91
CA GLU A 112 7.56 -2.43 -2.09
C GLU A 112 6.52 -2.91 -3.09
N LYS A 113 5.66 -1.99 -3.52
CA LYS A 113 4.63 -2.29 -4.54
C LYS A 113 5.29 -2.52 -5.88
N ARG A 114 4.78 -3.50 -6.64
CA ARG A 114 5.33 -3.86 -7.94
C ARG A 114 4.42 -3.39 -9.07
N ASP A 115 5.01 -3.15 -10.22
CA ASP A 115 4.30 -2.92 -11.48
C ASP A 115 3.22 -1.85 -11.34
N LEU A 116 2.00 -2.14 -11.74
CA LEU A 116 0.90 -1.19 -11.70
C LEU A 116 0.60 -0.72 -10.27
N ALA A 117 0.68 -1.60 -9.29
CA ALA A 117 0.47 -1.24 -7.90
C ALA A 117 1.48 -0.18 -7.45
N GLY A 118 2.73 -0.31 -7.91
CA GLY A 118 3.77 0.69 -7.63
C GLY A 118 3.46 2.02 -8.28
N GLU A 119 3.01 2.02 -9.52
CA GLU A 119 2.65 3.26 -10.22
C GLU A 119 1.49 3.96 -9.53
N VAL A 120 0.48 3.21 -9.10
CA VAL A 120 -0.65 3.77 -8.37
C VAL A 120 -0.19 4.38 -7.04
N ALA A 121 0.72 3.70 -6.34
CA ALA A 121 1.25 4.21 -5.08
C ALA A 121 1.97 5.54 -5.29
N GLU A 122 2.73 5.67 -6.36
CA GLU A 122 3.40 6.92 -6.70
C GLU A 122 2.42 8.04 -7.00
N GLN A 123 1.36 7.73 -7.75
CA GLN A 123 0.33 8.71 -8.10
C GLN A 123 -0.42 9.23 -6.89
N HIS A 124 -0.60 8.41 -5.87
CA HIS A 124 -1.35 8.77 -4.67
C HIS A 124 -0.44 9.15 -3.50
N ASP A 125 0.84 9.35 -3.74
CA ASP A 125 1.78 9.72 -2.69
C ASP A 125 1.49 11.14 -2.20
N PRO A 126 1.17 11.32 -0.90
CA PRO A 126 0.90 12.67 -0.37
C PRO A 126 2.08 13.61 -0.45
N ARG A 127 3.30 13.09 -0.61
CA ARG A 127 4.49 13.92 -0.78
C ARG A 127 4.75 14.29 -2.24
N GLY A 128 4.07 13.60 -3.13
CA GLY A 128 4.27 13.68 -4.57
C GLY A 128 3.76 14.88 -5.21
#